data_970c213304a4eaf6ec22748310a3a731
#
_entry.id   970c213304a4eaf6ec22748310a3a731
#
_cell.length_a   1.000
_cell.length_b   1.000
_cell.length_c   1.000
_cell.angle_alpha   90.00
_cell.angle_beta   90.00
_cell.angle_gamma   90.00
#
_symmetry.space_group_name_H-M   'P 1'
#
loop_
_entity.id
_entity.type
_entity.pdbx_description
1 polymer ?
#
loop_
_entity_poly.entity_id
_entity_poly.type
_entity_poly.pdbx_seq_one_letter_code
_entity_poly.pdbx_strand_id
1 'polypeptide(L)'
;MLRASLVALWVLAGLFLIAVFFWWVSLAGRLLIKQYWSAVLVRLCGVRVRSSGQAYKNGPVLWVVNHVSWLDIFVLNLERSTAFVAKSEIRHWPLIGWLAAGADTIFIERASRHAIRAVGQAMQLRFARGQAVGLFPEGTTSEGFDVLNFYANLFEPARLPDVAIQPIALKYFHHGQRSQFAAFVGDETLIENLWRVLGATGVEIEMTFLQPIKEPHTVPVNVPLTALEIESTELNKSEFGRNFDDAVTFACPTRMELAQVARASIQNVVRRP
;
A
#
# COMPACT_ATOMS: atom_id res chain seq x y z
N MET A 1 -9.73 20.67 -21.93
CA MET A 1 -8.56 21.58 -21.93
C MET A 1 -8.28 22.14 -20.54
N LEU A 2 -9.21 22.84 -19.85
CA LEU A 2 -8.97 23.47 -18.55
C LEU A 2 -8.39 22.51 -17.48
N ARG A 3 -8.98 21.31 -17.30
CA ARG A 3 -8.48 20.33 -16.32
C ARG A 3 -7.04 19.89 -16.60
N ALA A 4 -6.68 19.69 -17.87
CA ALA A 4 -5.32 19.30 -18.22
C ALA A 4 -4.30 20.39 -17.89
N SER A 5 -4.63 21.66 -18.16
CA SER A 5 -3.77 22.79 -17.77
C SER A 5 -3.64 22.91 -16.25
N LEU A 6 -4.72 22.72 -15.51
CA LEU A 6 -4.70 22.75 -14.03
C LEU A 6 -3.87 21.58 -13.45
N VAL A 7 -4.00 20.38 -14.00
CA VAL A 7 -3.20 19.22 -13.59
C VAL A 7 -1.72 19.43 -13.91
N ALA A 8 -1.39 19.96 -15.10
CA ALA A 8 -0.01 20.29 -15.46
C ALA A 8 0.61 21.30 -14.49
N LEU A 9 -0.11 22.39 -14.19
CA LEU A 9 0.33 23.39 -13.21
C LEU A 9 0.49 22.79 -11.80
N TRP A 10 -0.42 21.90 -11.40
CA TRP A 10 -0.34 21.20 -10.11
C TRP A 10 0.87 20.25 -10.02
N VAL A 11 1.17 19.53 -11.11
CA VAL A 11 2.37 18.70 -11.22
C VAL A 11 3.64 19.55 -11.10
N LEU A 12 3.72 20.68 -11.81
CA LEU A 12 4.85 21.60 -11.73
C LEU A 12 5.00 22.21 -10.33
N ALA A 13 3.89 22.58 -9.69
CA ALA A 13 3.90 23.07 -8.31
C ALA A 13 4.42 21.99 -7.34
N GLY A 14 4.04 20.72 -7.51
CA GLY A 14 4.55 19.59 -6.72
C GLY A 14 6.05 19.40 -6.90
N LEU A 15 6.55 19.46 -8.15
CA LEU A 15 7.97 19.37 -8.44
C LEU A 15 8.76 20.53 -7.80
N PHE A 16 8.26 21.74 -7.92
CA PHE A 16 8.86 22.93 -7.30
C PHE A 16 8.92 22.75 -5.77
N LEU A 17 7.85 22.28 -5.16
CA LEU A 17 7.76 22.06 -3.73
C LEU A 17 8.78 21.00 -3.24
N ILE A 18 8.93 19.92 -4.01
CA ILE A 18 9.94 18.88 -3.73
C ILE A 18 11.35 19.45 -3.86
N ALA A 19 11.64 20.17 -4.95
CA ALA A 19 12.97 20.67 -5.24
C ALA A 19 13.44 21.74 -4.23
N VAL A 20 12.53 22.62 -3.79
CA VAL A 20 12.90 23.79 -2.97
C VAL A 20 12.70 23.55 -1.49
N PHE A 21 11.58 22.92 -1.07
CA PHE A 21 11.17 22.94 0.33
C PHE A 21 11.36 21.60 1.06
N PHE A 22 11.40 20.46 0.38
CA PHE A 22 11.47 19.16 1.07
C PHE A 22 12.70 18.99 1.95
N TRP A 23 13.78 19.72 1.70
CA TRP A 23 15.01 19.67 2.52
C TRP A 23 14.80 20.19 3.95
N TRP A 24 13.88 21.14 4.13
CA TRP A 24 13.57 21.75 5.43
C TRP A 24 12.31 21.21 6.10
N VAL A 25 11.48 20.46 5.36
CA VAL A 25 10.21 19.93 5.88
C VAL A 25 10.46 18.61 6.60
N SER A 26 9.93 18.50 7.84
CA SER A 26 9.95 17.25 8.62
C SER A 26 9.25 16.10 7.88
N LEU A 27 9.53 14.85 8.27
CA LEU A 27 8.86 13.68 7.70
C LEU A 27 7.33 13.78 7.82
N ALA A 28 6.82 14.15 9.00
CA ALA A 28 5.37 14.33 9.20
C ALA A 28 4.79 15.38 8.24
N GLY A 29 5.49 16.50 8.05
CA GLY A 29 5.09 17.53 7.09
C GLY A 29 5.05 17.02 5.65
N ARG A 30 6.07 16.26 5.21
CA ARG A 30 6.10 15.65 3.86
C ARG A 30 4.93 14.69 3.65
N LEU A 31 4.59 13.89 4.66
CA LEU A 31 3.45 12.97 4.59
C LEU A 31 2.12 13.71 4.45
N LEU A 32 1.93 14.80 5.19
CA LEU A 32 0.73 15.64 5.08
C LEU A 32 0.65 16.34 3.70
N ILE A 33 1.76 16.88 3.22
CA ILE A 33 1.83 17.51 1.89
C ILE A 33 1.46 16.49 0.82
N LYS A 34 2.00 15.27 0.86
CA LYS A 34 1.70 14.20 -0.10
C LYS A 34 0.22 13.85 -0.09
N GLN A 35 -0.40 13.73 1.09
CA GLN A 35 -1.83 13.45 1.24
C GLN A 35 -2.68 14.57 0.63
N TYR A 36 -2.40 15.82 0.99
CA TYR A 36 -3.10 16.99 0.45
C TYR A 36 -2.92 17.12 -1.08
N TRP A 37 -1.69 16.96 -1.56
CA TRP A 37 -1.36 17.02 -2.98
C TRP A 37 -2.14 15.98 -3.79
N SER A 38 -2.22 14.74 -3.27
CA SER A 38 -3.00 13.65 -3.88
C SER A 38 -4.50 13.98 -3.91
N ALA A 39 -5.03 14.55 -2.83
CA ALA A 39 -6.45 14.93 -2.76
C ALA A 39 -6.81 15.98 -3.80
N VAL A 40 -5.97 17.00 -3.97
CA VAL A 40 -6.18 18.03 -4.99
C VAL A 40 -6.05 17.43 -6.40
N LEU A 41 -5.05 16.57 -6.65
CA LEU A 41 -4.88 15.92 -7.95
C LEU A 41 -6.11 15.10 -8.35
N VAL A 42 -6.62 14.24 -7.46
CA VAL A 42 -7.81 13.42 -7.71
C VAL A 42 -9.02 14.31 -8.03
N ARG A 43 -9.19 15.41 -7.30
CA ARG A 43 -10.26 16.39 -7.54
C ARG A 43 -10.10 17.10 -8.89
N LEU A 44 -8.87 17.50 -9.27
CA LEU A 44 -8.59 18.12 -10.57
C LEU A 44 -8.82 17.15 -11.73
N CYS A 45 -8.58 15.85 -11.54
CA CYS A 45 -8.94 14.81 -12.50
C CYS A 45 -10.47 14.63 -12.63
N GLY A 46 -11.27 15.24 -11.75
CA GLY A 46 -12.73 15.12 -11.77
C GLY A 46 -13.23 13.74 -11.31
N VAL A 47 -12.43 13.02 -10.54
CA VAL A 47 -12.73 11.71 -10.00
C VAL A 47 -13.39 11.84 -8.63
N ARG A 48 -14.50 11.13 -8.43
CA ARG A 48 -15.14 10.98 -7.12
C ARG A 48 -14.64 9.72 -6.46
N VAL A 49 -14.33 9.82 -5.16
CA VAL A 49 -13.89 8.67 -4.37
C VAL A 49 -14.89 8.44 -3.24
N ARG A 50 -15.36 7.20 -3.11
CA ARG A 50 -16.18 6.73 -1.99
C ARG A 50 -15.35 5.73 -1.21
N SER A 51 -15.18 5.98 0.08
CA SER A 51 -14.45 5.12 0.98
C SER A 51 -15.43 4.39 1.89
N SER A 52 -15.20 3.10 2.13
CA SER A 52 -15.96 2.26 3.04
C SER A 52 -15.05 1.33 3.83
N GLY A 53 -15.55 0.83 4.97
CA GLY A 53 -14.73 0.08 5.91
C GLY A 53 -13.84 1.01 6.75
N GLN A 54 -12.95 0.41 7.53
CA GLN A 54 -12.07 1.15 8.44
C GLN A 54 -10.61 0.99 8.03
N ALA A 55 -9.98 2.08 7.61
CA ALA A 55 -8.56 2.10 7.28
C ALA A 55 -7.70 1.91 8.54
N TYR A 56 -6.69 1.06 8.47
CA TYR A 56 -5.68 0.93 9.51
C TYR A 56 -4.75 2.16 9.51
N LYS A 57 -4.97 3.08 10.45
CA LYS A 57 -4.29 4.39 10.47
C LYS A 57 -3.13 4.47 11.45
N ASN A 58 -3.06 3.57 12.42
CA ASN A 58 -2.06 3.63 13.49
C ASN A 58 -0.98 2.56 13.32
N GLY A 59 0.30 2.95 13.38
CA GLY A 59 1.41 2.03 13.27
C GLY A 59 1.71 1.53 11.85
N PRO A 60 2.64 0.59 11.70
CA PRO A 60 3.07 0.05 10.43
C PRO A 60 2.01 -0.87 9.82
N VAL A 61 1.76 -0.71 8.54
CA VAL A 61 0.78 -1.51 7.81
C VAL A 61 1.21 -1.76 6.37
N LEU A 62 1.01 -2.98 5.90
CA LEU A 62 1.02 -3.31 4.48
C LEU A 62 -0.43 -3.24 3.95
N TRP A 63 -0.73 -2.28 3.11
CA TRP A 63 -1.95 -2.22 2.33
C TRP A 63 -1.78 -3.02 1.06
N VAL A 64 -2.59 -4.07 0.92
CA VAL A 64 -2.59 -4.97 -0.24
C VAL A 64 -3.79 -4.65 -1.09
N VAL A 65 -3.57 -4.25 -2.34
CA VAL A 65 -4.61 -3.64 -3.17
C VAL A 65 -4.60 -4.25 -4.58
N ASN A 66 -5.77 -4.46 -5.19
CA ASN A 66 -5.86 -4.73 -6.62
C ASN A 66 -5.49 -3.49 -7.43
N HIS A 67 -4.97 -3.66 -8.64
CA HIS A 67 -4.40 -2.57 -9.43
C HIS A 67 -5.14 -2.37 -10.74
N VAL A 68 -5.74 -1.20 -10.90
CA VAL A 68 -6.57 -0.85 -12.06
C VAL A 68 -5.97 0.32 -12.85
N SER A 69 -5.46 1.33 -12.14
CA SER A 69 -5.05 2.58 -12.75
C SER A 69 -3.89 3.24 -12.00
N TRP A 70 -3.20 4.15 -12.65
CA TRP A 70 -2.26 5.06 -11.99
C TRP A 70 -2.92 5.93 -10.90
N LEU A 71 -4.24 6.11 -10.96
CA LEU A 71 -5.03 6.83 -9.96
C LEU A 71 -5.02 6.14 -8.59
N ASP A 72 -4.84 4.83 -8.54
CA ASP A 72 -4.90 4.03 -7.30
C ASP A 72 -3.98 4.58 -6.21
N ILE A 73 -2.77 5.00 -6.61
CA ILE A 73 -1.75 5.56 -5.71
C ILE A 73 -2.28 6.81 -5.01
N PHE A 74 -2.94 7.69 -5.75
CA PHE A 74 -3.44 8.96 -5.23
C PHE A 74 -4.71 8.78 -4.42
N VAL A 75 -5.56 7.83 -4.80
CA VAL A 75 -6.79 7.47 -4.09
C VAL A 75 -6.44 6.91 -2.70
N LEU A 76 -5.49 6.00 -2.61
CA LEU A 76 -5.02 5.46 -1.32
C LEU A 76 -4.40 6.53 -0.43
N ASN A 77 -3.68 7.48 -0.99
CA ASN A 77 -3.11 8.60 -0.25
C ASN A 77 -4.18 9.54 0.35
N LEU A 78 -5.44 9.50 -0.08
CA LEU A 78 -6.51 10.29 0.54
C LEU A 78 -6.72 9.90 2.01
N GLU A 79 -6.58 8.61 2.32
CA GLU A 79 -6.81 8.11 3.68
C GLU A 79 -5.56 8.19 4.56
N ARG A 80 -4.42 7.85 4.00
CA ARG A 80 -3.13 7.91 4.69
C ARG A 80 -2.00 7.98 3.69
N SER A 81 -1.03 8.84 3.93
CA SER A 81 0.19 8.90 3.12
C SER A 81 0.91 7.56 3.14
N THR A 82 1.08 6.95 1.98
CA THR A 82 1.54 5.58 1.78
C THR A 82 2.74 5.55 0.84
N ALA A 83 3.79 4.82 1.21
CA ALA A 83 4.91 4.53 0.31
C ALA A 83 4.53 3.37 -0.60
N PHE A 84 4.69 3.52 -1.92
CA PHE A 84 4.33 2.47 -2.88
C PHE A 84 5.56 1.76 -3.43
N VAL A 85 5.38 0.49 -3.79
CA VAL A 85 6.38 -0.27 -4.54
C VAL A 85 6.06 -0.13 -6.03
N ALA A 86 6.99 0.43 -6.80
CA ALA A 86 6.83 0.69 -8.23
C ALA A 86 8.01 0.14 -9.05
N LYS A 87 7.79 -0.08 -10.35
CA LYS A 87 8.85 -0.51 -11.28
C LYS A 87 9.98 0.53 -11.34
N SER A 88 11.23 0.07 -11.42
CA SER A 88 12.42 0.94 -11.53
C SER A 88 12.40 1.85 -12.74
N GLU A 89 11.80 1.41 -13.85
CA GLU A 89 11.69 2.19 -15.09
C GLU A 89 10.95 3.51 -14.89
N ILE A 90 9.96 3.55 -13.97
CA ILE A 90 9.21 4.78 -13.63
C ILE A 90 10.12 5.87 -13.10
N ARG A 91 11.24 5.51 -12.44
CA ARG A 91 12.23 6.47 -11.93
C ARG A 91 12.82 7.33 -13.04
N HIS A 92 12.90 6.79 -14.26
CA HIS A 92 13.50 7.45 -15.42
C HIS A 92 12.47 8.24 -16.27
N TRP A 93 11.19 8.19 -15.91
CA TRP A 93 10.18 8.97 -16.62
C TRP A 93 10.32 10.45 -16.27
N PRO A 94 10.38 11.33 -17.32
CA PRO A 94 10.48 12.76 -17.09
C PRO A 94 9.36 13.27 -16.17
N LEU A 95 9.71 14.13 -15.22
CA LEU A 95 8.81 14.74 -14.23
C LEU A 95 8.20 13.70 -13.26
N ILE A 96 7.60 12.63 -13.77
CA ILE A 96 6.92 11.59 -12.96
C ILE A 96 7.92 10.83 -12.06
N GLY A 97 9.12 10.53 -12.57
CA GLY A 97 10.15 9.87 -11.78
C GLY A 97 10.60 10.70 -10.58
N TRP A 98 10.69 12.02 -10.73
CA TRP A 98 11.04 12.94 -9.66
C TRP A 98 9.92 13.08 -8.63
N LEU A 99 8.65 13.16 -9.09
CA LEU A 99 7.49 13.15 -8.20
C LEU A 99 7.42 11.84 -7.41
N ALA A 100 7.58 10.70 -8.07
CA ALA A 100 7.55 9.39 -7.43
C ALA A 100 8.68 9.24 -6.39
N ALA A 101 9.90 9.68 -6.72
CA ALA A 101 11.03 9.68 -5.78
C ALA A 101 10.77 10.60 -4.58
N GLY A 102 10.27 11.80 -4.81
CA GLY A 102 9.89 12.75 -3.75
C GLY A 102 8.70 12.26 -2.91
N ALA A 103 7.83 11.43 -3.48
CA ALA A 103 6.73 10.77 -2.79
C ALA A 103 7.14 9.51 -1.99
N ASP A 104 8.46 9.27 -1.83
CA ASP A 104 8.99 8.16 -1.04
C ASP A 104 8.70 6.77 -1.62
N THR A 105 8.60 6.68 -2.95
CA THR A 105 8.36 5.42 -3.69
C THR A 105 9.55 4.48 -3.56
N ILE A 106 9.27 3.20 -3.34
CA ILE A 106 10.24 2.11 -3.32
C ILE A 106 10.32 1.54 -4.74
N PHE A 107 11.44 1.77 -5.43
CA PHE A 107 11.62 1.27 -6.79
C PHE A 107 12.18 -0.15 -6.79
N ILE A 108 11.57 -1.05 -7.61
CA ILE A 108 11.96 -2.45 -7.75
C ILE A 108 12.38 -2.78 -9.18
N GLU A 109 13.54 -3.40 -9.32
CA GLU A 109 13.97 -4.07 -10.54
C GLU A 109 13.58 -5.55 -10.44
N ARG A 110 12.51 -5.96 -11.15
CA ARG A 110 11.84 -7.26 -10.95
C ARG A 110 12.67 -8.48 -11.35
N ALA A 111 13.70 -8.32 -12.16
CA ALA A 111 14.48 -9.42 -12.72
C ALA A 111 15.51 -10.04 -11.76
N SER A 112 15.78 -9.45 -10.59
CA SER A 112 16.87 -9.84 -9.69
C SER A 112 16.38 -10.26 -8.30
N ARG A 113 16.85 -11.41 -7.81
CA ARG A 113 16.62 -11.84 -6.42
C ARG A 113 17.20 -10.83 -5.40
N HIS A 114 18.29 -10.13 -5.76
CA HIS A 114 18.88 -9.09 -4.94
C HIS A 114 17.95 -7.87 -4.83
N ALA A 115 17.26 -7.51 -5.90
CA ALA A 115 16.31 -6.41 -5.90
C ALA A 115 15.12 -6.70 -4.98
N ILE A 116 14.62 -7.93 -4.93
CA ILE A 116 13.55 -8.34 -4.01
C ILE A 116 13.98 -8.14 -2.55
N ARG A 117 15.22 -8.50 -2.20
CA ARG A 117 15.78 -8.27 -0.85
C ARG A 117 15.90 -6.79 -0.53
N ALA A 118 16.41 -5.99 -1.46
CA ALA A 118 16.54 -4.53 -1.27
C ALA A 118 15.18 -3.86 -1.04
N VAL A 119 14.16 -4.26 -1.79
CA VAL A 119 12.77 -3.80 -1.59
C VAL A 119 12.26 -4.23 -0.22
N GLY A 120 12.51 -5.48 0.19
CA GLY A 120 12.15 -5.97 1.51
C GLY A 120 12.76 -5.12 2.64
N GLN A 121 14.04 -4.80 2.54
CA GLN A 121 14.72 -3.91 3.50
C GLN A 121 14.14 -2.48 3.48
N ALA A 122 13.86 -1.94 2.29
CA ALA A 122 13.23 -0.63 2.17
C ALA A 122 11.84 -0.59 2.80
N MET A 123 11.02 -1.64 2.63
CA MET A 123 9.73 -1.78 3.29
C MET A 123 9.88 -1.85 4.82
N GLN A 124 10.82 -2.67 5.33
CA GLN A 124 11.09 -2.79 6.76
C GLN A 124 11.49 -1.45 7.38
N LEU A 125 12.32 -0.65 6.68
CA LEU A 125 12.67 0.70 7.13
C LEU A 125 11.43 1.63 7.21
N ARG A 126 10.43 1.46 6.34
CA ARG A 126 9.17 2.20 6.42
C ARG A 126 8.33 1.72 7.61
N PHE A 127 8.22 0.42 7.80
CA PHE A 127 7.50 -0.17 8.92
C PHE A 127 8.12 0.26 10.27
N ALA A 128 9.45 0.24 10.39
CA ALA A 128 10.14 0.73 11.60
C ALA A 128 9.86 2.21 11.93
N ARG A 129 9.46 3.00 10.93
CA ARG A 129 9.01 4.40 11.11
C ARG A 129 7.50 4.54 11.33
N GLY A 130 6.78 3.43 11.51
CA GLY A 130 5.34 3.41 11.65
C GLY A 130 4.58 3.81 10.39
N GLN A 131 5.20 3.73 9.21
CA GLN A 131 4.60 4.16 7.94
C GLN A 131 3.75 3.05 7.31
N ALA A 132 2.81 3.46 6.44
CA ALA A 132 2.09 2.56 5.56
C ALA A 132 2.89 2.29 4.28
N VAL A 133 2.89 1.04 3.84
CA VAL A 133 3.39 0.63 2.53
C VAL A 133 2.24 0.08 1.71
N GLY A 134 2.04 0.59 0.51
CA GLY A 134 1.05 0.11 -0.46
C GLY A 134 1.71 -0.84 -1.45
N LEU A 135 1.09 -1.99 -1.63
CA LEU A 135 1.53 -3.05 -2.52
C LEU A 135 0.42 -3.41 -3.49
N PHE A 136 0.74 -3.39 -4.78
CA PHE A 136 -0.07 -3.95 -5.85
C PHE A 136 0.53 -5.29 -6.28
N PRO A 137 0.17 -6.40 -5.61
CA PRO A 137 0.88 -7.66 -5.79
C PRO A 137 0.58 -8.36 -7.12
N GLU A 138 -0.39 -7.88 -7.88
CA GLU A 138 -0.64 -8.28 -9.28
C GLU A 138 0.54 -7.96 -10.20
N GLY A 139 1.32 -6.95 -9.81
CA GLY A 139 2.50 -6.56 -10.55
C GLY A 139 2.23 -5.83 -11.87
N THR A 140 1.01 -5.73 -12.30
CA THR A 140 0.51 -4.95 -13.43
C THR A 140 -0.91 -4.48 -13.14
N THR A 141 -1.39 -3.53 -13.91
CA THR A 141 -2.79 -3.09 -13.88
C THR A 141 -3.69 -4.07 -14.63
N SER A 142 -4.95 -4.15 -14.21
CA SER A 142 -6.00 -4.98 -14.81
C SER A 142 -7.25 -4.14 -15.11
N GLU A 143 -8.22 -4.73 -15.81
CA GLU A 143 -9.51 -4.07 -16.11
C GLU A 143 -10.35 -3.78 -14.86
N GLY A 144 -10.02 -4.39 -13.72
CA GLY A 144 -10.67 -4.17 -12.44
C GLY A 144 -11.96 -4.95 -12.21
N PHE A 145 -12.34 -5.88 -13.10
CA PHE A 145 -13.49 -6.77 -12.90
C PHE A 145 -13.16 -8.03 -12.11
N ASP A 146 -11.88 -8.38 -12.07
CA ASP A 146 -11.32 -9.50 -11.30
C ASP A 146 -9.95 -9.12 -10.73
N VAL A 147 -9.33 -10.03 -9.98
CA VAL A 147 -8.03 -9.86 -9.35
C VAL A 147 -7.06 -10.89 -9.90
N LEU A 148 -5.95 -10.42 -10.48
CA LEU A 148 -4.90 -11.28 -11.01
C LEU A 148 -4.19 -12.05 -9.89
N ASN A 149 -3.27 -12.94 -10.27
CA ASN A 149 -2.47 -13.69 -9.29
C ASN A 149 -1.51 -12.76 -8.54
N PHE A 150 -1.35 -13.02 -7.24
CA PHE A 150 -0.48 -12.23 -6.37
C PHE A 150 0.93 -12.82 -6.29
N TYR A 151 1.93 -11.97 -6.46
CA TYR A 151 3.33 -12.32 -6.19
C TYR A 151 3.61 -12.32 -4.69
N ALA A 152 3.67 -13.51 -4.09
CA ALA A 152 3.78 -13.68 -2.63
C ALA A 152 5.11 -13.19 -2.02
N ASN A 153 6.18 -13.07 -2.81
CA ASN A 153 7.51 -12.71 -2.30
C ASN A 153 7.56 -11.35 -1.59
N LEU A 154 6.70 -10.40 -1.99
CA LEU A 154 6.64 -9.06 -1.39
C LEU A 154 5.84 -8.99 -0.09
N PHE A 155 5.23 -10.11 0.35
CA PHE A 155 4.59 -10.21 1.67
C PHE A 155 5.59 -10.54 2.78
N GLU A 156 6.76 -11.09 2.46
CA GLU A 156 7.77 -11.49 3.45
C GLU A 156 8.16 -10.37 4.42
N PRO A 157 8.40 -9.10 3.98
CA PRO A 157 8.74 -8.01 4.89
C PRO A 157 7.64 -7.65 5.90
N ALA A 158 6.38 -7.96 5.59
CA ALA A 158 5.24 -7.67 6.46
C ALA A 158 4.88 -8.82 7.41
N ARG A 159 5.66 -9.91 7.43
CA ARG A 159 5.52 -10.99 8.42
C ARG A 159 6.03 -10.59 9.81
N LEU A 160 6.69 -9.45 9.94
CA LEU A 160 7.13 -8.90 11.23
C LEU A 160 5.94 -8.80 12.20
N PRO A 161 6.13 -9.10 13.51
CA PRO A 161 5.04 -9.18 14.47
C PRO A 161 4.21 -7.90 14.60
N ASP A 162 4.84 -6.76 14.47
CA ASP A 162 4.27 -5.42 14.68
C ASP A 162 3.62 -4.82 13.41
N VAL A 163 3.68 -5.50 12.28
CA VAL A 163 3.13 -5.01 11.00
C VAL A 163 1.74 -5.59 10.75
N ALA A 164 0.74 -4.73 10.59
CA ALA A 164 -0.58 -5.12 10.12
C ALA A 164 -0.57 -5.41 8.61
N ILE A 165 -1.46 -6.31 8.15
CA ILE A 165 -1.70 -6.53 6.72
C ILE A 165 -3.18 -6.34 6.46
N GLN A 166 -3.53 -5.30 5.69
CA GLN A 166 -4.91 -4.96 5.38
C GLN A 166 -5.17 -5.00 3.89
N PRO A 167 -6.08 -5.88 3.42
CA PRO A 167 -6.54 -5.88 2.04
C PRO A 167 -7.47 -4.70 1.77
N ILE A 168 -7.38 -4.14 0.55
CA ILE A 168 -8.22 -3.03 0.09
C ILE A 168 -8.70 -3.36 -1.32
N ALA A 169 -10.00 -3.25 -1.55
CA ALA A 169 -10.59 -3.46 -2.87
C ALA A 169 -10.91 -2.12 -3.54
N LEU A 170 -10.47 -1.95 -4.78
CA LEU A 170 -10.81 -0.82 -5.63
C LEU A 170 -11.76 -1.27 -6.73
N LYS A 171 -12.89 -0.57 -6.88
CA LYS A 171 -13.85 -0.72 -7.96
C LYS A 171 -14.01 0.59 -8.71
N TYR A 172 -14.00 0.52 -10.04
CA TYR A 172 -14.12 1.68 -10.91
C TYR A 172 -15.49 1.74 -11.58
N PHE A 173 -16.05 2.93 -11.63
CA PHE A 173 -17.34 3.20 -12.24
C PHE A 173 -17.24 4.39 -13.19
N HIS A 174 -18.08 4.37 -14.22
CA HIS A 174 -18.29 5.50 -15.13
C HIS A 174 -19.78 5.71 -15.33
N HIS A 175 -20.27 6.90 -15.00
CA HIS A 175 -21.70 7.21 -15.00
C HIS A 175 -22.55 6.22 -14.18
N GLY A 176 -22.04 5.81 -13.01
CA GLY A 176 -22.73 4.91 -12.07
C GLY A 176 -22.70 3.43 -12.44
N GLN A 177 -22.04 3.05 -13.54
CA GLN A 177 -21.90 1.65 -13.97
C GLN A 177 -20.45 1.18 -13.80
N ARG A 178 -20.26 -0.09 -13.43
CA ARG A 178 -18.93 -0.73 -13.39
C ARG A 178 -18.27 -0.58 -14.75
N SER A 179 -17.02 -0.12 -14.77
CA SER A 179 -16.37 0.23 -16.03
C SER A 179 -14.86 0.16 -15.94
N GLN A 180 -14.24 -0.31 -17.00
CA GLN A 180 -12.80 -0.22 -17.24
C GLN A 180 -12.35 1.13 -17.84
N PHE A 181 -13.25 2.11 -17.94
CA PHE A 181 -12.97 3.38 -18.63
C PHE A 181 -11.70 4.08 -18.16
N ALA A 182 -11.41 4.08 -16.86
CA ALA A 182 -10.20 4.67 -16.29
C ALA A 182 -9.10 3.65 -16.01
N ALA A 183 -9.28 2.38 -16.40
CA ALA A 183 -8.24 1.37 -16.28
C ALA A 183 -7.05 1.71 -17.20
N PHE A 184 -5.85 1.44 -16.72
CA PHE A 184 -4.61 1.66 -17.46
C PHE A 184 -4.03 0.31 -17.88
N VAL A 185 -4.48 -0.22 -19.01
CA VAL A 185 -4.20 -1.60 -19.46
C VAL A 185 -3.76 -1.63 -20.93
N GLY A 186 -3.13 -2.73 -21.33
CA GLY A 186 -2.66 -2.95 -22.70
C GLY A 186 -1.46 -2.08 -23.05
N ASP A 187 -1.40 -1.65 -24.32
CA ASP A 187 -0.30 -0.84 -24.87
C ASP A 187 -0.56 0.67 -24.77
N GLU A 188 -1.61 1.06 -24.04
CA GLU A 188 -1.96 2.46 -23.84
C GLU A 188 -0.84 3.20 -23.08
N THR A 189 -0.48 4.38 -23.58
CA THR A 189 0.47 5.25 -22.87
C THR A 189 -0.19 5.99 -21.71
N LEU A 190 0.61 6.36 -20.70
CA LEU A 190 0.10 7.17 -19.59
C LEU A 190 -0.56 8.48 -20.05
N ILE A 191 -0.03 9.09 -21.11
CA ILE A 191 -0.55 10.35 -21.65
C ILE A 191 -1.94 10.14 -22.26
N GLU A 192 -2.15 9.08 -23.02
CA GLU A 192 -3.45 8.75 -23.61
C GLU A 192 -4.49 8.48 -22.52
N ASN A 193 -4.15 7.66 -21.51
CA ASN A 193 -5.04 7.40 -20.40
C ASN A 193 -5.36 8.69 -19.62
N LEU A 194 -4.35 9.51 -19.36
CA LEU A 194 -4.53 10.81 -18.69
C LEU A 194 -5.50 11.71 -19.46
N TRP A 195 -5.33 11.84 -20.80
CA TRP A 195 -6.24 12.62 -21.64
C TRP A 195 -7.67 12.09 -21.59
N ARG A 196 -7.84 10.76 -21.63
CA ARG A 196 -9.15 10.12 -21.52
C ARG A 196 -9.82 10.46 -20.19
N VAL A 197 -9.11 10.30 -19.07
CA VAL A 197 -9.63 10.60 -17.73
C VAL A 197 -9.95 12.08 -17.55
N LEU A 198 -9.05 12.98 -17.97
CA LEU A 198 -9.24 14.43 -17.83
C LEU A 198 -10.35 14.98 -18.73
N GLY A 199 -10.63 14.33 -19.85
CA GLY A 199 -11.73 14.69 -20.76
C GLY A 199 -13.10 14.20 -20.29
N ALA A 200 -13.14 13.27 -19.34
CA ALA A 200 -14.37 12.63 -18.89
C ALA A 200 -15.04 13.31 -17.69
N THR A 201 -16.30 12.96 -17.50
CA THR A 201 -17.08 13.23 -16.29
C THR A 201 -17.65 11.91 -15.76
N GLY A 202 -18.09 11.88 -14.50
CA GLY A 202 -18.75 10.69 -13.95
C GLY A 202 -17.83 9.51 -13.66
N VAL A 203 -16.50 9.72 -13.56
CA VAL A 203 -15.56 8.71 -13.07
C VAL A 203 -15.66 8.65 -11.55
N GLU A 204 -15.95 7.46 -11.02
CA GLU A 204 -16.04 7.21 -9.58
C GLU A 204 -15.19 5.99 -9.20
N ILE A 205 -14.58 6.05 -8.02
CA ILE A 205 -13.79 4.95 -7.46
C ILE A 205 -14.35 4.61 -6.08
N GLU A 206 -14.74 3.37 -5.89
CA GLU A 206 -15.06 2.83 -4.58
C GLU A 206 -13.83 2.15 -4.00
N MET A 207 -13.44 2.58 -2.81
CA MET A 207 -12.34 2.03 -2.04
C MET A 207 -12.89 1.39 -0.78
N THR A 208 -12.76 0.07 -0.67
CA THR A 208 -13.25 -0.70 0.46
C THR A 208 -12.08 -1.24 1.28
N PHE A 209 -11.96 -0.77 2.53
CA PHE A 209 -11.02 -1.33 3.49
C PHE A 209 -11.61 -2.58 4.12
N LEU A 210 -10.96 -3.72 3.90
CA LEU A 210 -11.36 -4.99 4.48
C LEU A 210 -10.74 -5.15 5.87
N GLN A 211 -11.21 -6.14 6.63
CA GLN A 211 -10.60 -6.45 7.93
C GLN A 211 -9.13 -6.85 7.72
N PRO A 212 -8.23 -6.40 8.59
CA PRO A 212 -6.85 -6.86 8.55
C PRO A 212 -6.79 -8.39 8.65
N ILE A 213 -6.01 -9.00 7.77
CA ILE A 213 -5.77 -10.46 7.80
C ILE A 213 -4.64 -10.84 8.76
N LYS A 214 -3.88 -9.86 9.23
CA LYS A 214 -2.88 -9.93 10.26
C LYS A 214 -2.87 -8.61 11.02
N GLU A 215 -3.07 -8.68 12.30
CA GLU A 215 -2.90 -7.56 13.21
C GLU A 215 -1.56 -7.66 13.94
N PRO A 216 -0.98 -6.54 14.40
CA PRO A 216 0.20 -6.58 15.25
C PRO A 216 -0.11 -7.39 16.52
N HIS A 217 0.80 -8.25 16.89
CA HIS A 217 0.74 -8.83 18.22
C HIS A 217 1.04 -7.71 19.22
N THR A 218 0.02 -7.23 19.92
CA THR A 218 0.23 -6.42 21.11
C THR A 218 0.81 -7.34 22.17
N VAL A 219 2.12 -7.38 22.29
CA VAL A 219 2.76 -7.90 23.50
C VAL A 219 2.26 -6.98 24.62
N PRO A 220 1.53 -7.48 25.61
CA PRO A 220 1.15 -6.63 26.74
C PRO A 220 2.44 -6.10 27.37
N VAL A 221 2.61 -4.78 27.39
CA VAL A 221 3.77 -4.07 27.95
C VAL A 221 3.76 -4.15 29.51
N ASN A 222 3.30 -5.22 30.08
CA ASN A 222 3.24 -5.47 31.51
C ASN A 222 3.77 -6.86 31.88
N VAL A 223 4.99 -7.17 31.40
CA VAL A 223 5.82 -8.10 32.16
C VAL A 223 6.84 -7.22 32.89
N PRO A 224 6.74 -7.05 34.22
CA PRO A 224 7.75 -6.32 34.94
C PRO A 224 9.09 -7.00 34.72
N LEU A 225 10.12 -6.22 34.40
CA LEU A 225 11.51 -6.70 34.20
C LEU A 225 12.04 -7.51 35.40
N THR A 226 11.40 -7.42 36.54
CA THR A 226 11.68 -8.22 37.75
C THR A 226 11.26 -9.70 37.65
N ALA A 227 10.47 -10.08 36.67
CA ALA A 227 10.09 -11.48 36.44
C ALA A 227 11.10 -12.28 35.63
N LEU A 228 12.02 -11.60 34.93
CA LEU A 228 13.05 -12.23 34.09
C LEU A 228 14.37 -12.54 34.84
N GLU A 229 14.54 -12.03 36.05
CA GLU A 229 15.75 -12.24 36.86
C GLU A 229 15.64 -13.35 37.93
N ILE A 230 14.48 -13.99 38.12
CA ILE A 230 14.26 -14.96 39.18
C ILE A 230 14.43 -16.43 38.75
N GLU A 231 14.64 -16.74 37.46
CA GLU A 231 14.71 -18.15 36.98
C GLU A 231 16.10 -18.68 36.62
N SER A 232 17.17 -18.07 37.11
CA SER A 232 18.52 -18.63 36.94
C SER A 232 19.09 -19.34 38.18
N THR A 233 18.32 -19.53 39.22
CA THR A 233 18.81 -20.23 40.42
C THR A 233 17.81 -21.32 40.81
N GLU A 234 18.22 -22.58 40.63
CA GLU A 234 17.63 -23.81 41.14
C GLU A 234 16.23 -24.23 40.67
N LEU A 235 16.13 -24.82 39.47
CA LEU A 235 15.05 -25.74 39.11
C LEU A 235 15.56 -27.16 38.95
N ASN A 236 15.17 -27.95 39.91
CA ASN A 236 15.41 -29.40 40.03
C ASN A 236 14.71 -30.10 38.85
N LYS A 237 15.47 -30.89 38.09
CA LYS A 237 15.11 -31.56 36.81
C LYS A 237 14.07 -32.69 36.95
N SER A 238 13.31 -32.84 38.00
CA SER A 238 12.49 -34.04 38.22
C SER A 238 10.95 -33.86 38.15
N GLU A 239 10.41 -32.67 37.96
CA GLU A 239 8.93 -32.47 37.94
C GLU A 239 8.33 -31.92 36.62
N PHE A 240 9.09 -31.67 35.58
CA PHE A 240 8.61 -31.13 34.31
C PHE A 240 8.41 -32.20 33.22
N GLY A 241 7.77 -33.30 33.58
CA GLY A 241 7.36 -34.32 32.64
C GLY A 241 5.84 -34.46 32.59
N ARG A 242 5.14 -33.54 31.98
CA ARG A 242 3.80 -33.65 31.34
C ARG A 242 3.13 -32.29 31.28
N ASN A 243 2.75 -31.89 30.07
CA ASN A 243 1.91 -30.72 29.69
C ASN A 243 2.61 -29.48 29.10
N PHE A 244 3.59 -29.65 28.22
CA PHE A 244 4.06 -28.56 27.34
C PHE A 244 3.61 -28.72 25.87
N ASP A 245 2.75 -29.69 25.55
CA ASP A 245 2.28 -29.95 24.17
C ASP A 245 1.04 -29.12 23.77
N ASP A 246 0.48 -28.31 24.67
CA ASP A 246 -0.67 -27.43 24.37
C ASP A 246 -0.31 -25.92 24.26
N ALA A 247 0.94 -25.58 24.17
CA ALA A 247 1.29 -24.25 23.67
C ALA A 247 0.93 -24.23 22.18
N VAL A 248 -0.27 -23.76 21.86
CA VAL A 248 -0.70 -23.44 20.49
C VAL A 248 0.33 -22.48 19.93
N THR A 249 1.33 -23.02 19.28
CA THR A 249 2.29 -22.25 18.50
C THR A 249 1.47 -21.67 17.34
N PHE A 250 0.96 -20.44 17.50
CA PHE A 250 0.40 -19.71 16.37
C PHE A 250 1.52 -19.51 15.37
N ALA A 251 1.69 -20.47 14.48
CA ALA A 251 2.65 -20.38 13.42
C ALA A 251 2.33 -19.14 12.61
N CYS A 252 3.25 -18.18 12.56
CA CYS A 252 3.08 -16.96 11.75
C CYS A 252 2.76 -17.41 10.31
N PRO A 253 1.65 -16.94 9.70
CA PRO A 253 1.25 -17.38 8.38
C PRO A 253 2.38 -17.21 7.37
N THR A 254 2.50 -18.15 6.46
CA THR A 254 3.47 -18.05 5.37
C THR A 254 3.11 -16.91 4.42
N ARG A 255 4.10 -16.38 3.71
CA ARG A 255 3.84 -15.35 2.67
C ARG A 255 2.85 -15.81 1.61
N MET A 256 2.81 -17.12 1.32
CA MET A 256 1.88 -17.71 0.35
C MET A 256 0.43 -17.66 0.86
N GLU A 257 0.21 -18.06 2.10
CA GLU A 257 -1.10 -18.02 2.75
C GLU A 257 -1.60 -16.57 2.85
N LEU A 258 -0.75 -15.64 3.28
CA LEU A 258 -1.10 -14.21 3.34
C LEU A 258 -1.51 -13.65 1.97
N ALA A 259 -0.78 -14.00 0.91
CA ALA A 259 -1.09 -13.58 -0.45
C ALA A 259 -2.41 -14.18 -0.95
N GLN A 260 -2.66 -15.46 -0.67
CA GLN A 260 -3.91 -16.15 -1.07
C GLN A 260 -5.12 -15.58 -0.34
N VAL A 261 -5.03 -15.39 0.99
CA VAL A 261 -6.12 -14.82 1.79
C VAL A 261 -6.41 -13.39 1.38
N ALA A 262 -5.39 -12.56 1.19
CA ALA A 262 -5.55 -11.19 0.72
C ALA A 262 -6.23 -11.14 -0.65
N ARG A 263 -5.75 -11.96 -1.60
CA ARG A 263 -6.35 -12.04 -2.95
C ARG A 263 -7.81 -12.45 -2.89
N ALA A 264 -8.13 -13.53 -2.19
CA ALA A 264 -9.50 -14.04 -2.07
C ALA A 264 -10.44 -13.00 -1.45
N SER A 265 -10.00 -12.31 -0.40
CA SER A 265 -10.77 -11.25 0.26
C SER A 265 -11.09 -10.10 -0.69
N ILE A 266 -10.11 -9.61 -1.45
CA ILE A 266 -10.29 -8.54 -2.43
C ILE A 266 -11.18 -8.99 -3.57
N GLN A 267 -10.93 -10.20 -4.12
CA GLN A 267 -11.67 -10.77 -5.24
C GLN A 267 -13.17 -10.92 -4.93
N ASN A 268 -13.50 -11.31 -3.70
CA ASN A 268 -14.89 -11.41 -3.24
C ASN A 268 -15.63 -10.07 -3.30
N VAL A 269 -14.94 -8.94 -3.09
CA VAL A 269 -15.53 -7.61 -3.19
C VAL A 269 -15.56 -7.12 -4.63
N VAL A 270 -14.46 -7.30 -5.37
CA VAL A 270 -14.30 -6.83 -6.75
C VAL A 270 -15.32 -7.49 -7.69
N ARG A 271 -15.62 -8.79 -7.51
CA ARG A 271 -16.58 -9.53 -8.34
C ARG A 271 -18.04 -9.22 -8.06
N ARG A 272 -18.35 -8.58 -6.93
CA ARG A 272 -19.73 -8.15 -6.67
C ARG A 272 -20.12 -7.02 -7.62
N PRO A 273 -21.34 -7.04 -8.14
CA PRO A 273 -21.85 -6.02 -9.04
C PRO A 273 -21.84 -4.62 -8.42
#